data_b2f5711e26492415209291a82511832a
#
_entry.id   b2f5711e26492415209291a82511832a
#
_cell.length_a   1.000
_cell.length_b   1.000
_cell.length_c   1.000
_cell.angle_alpha   90.00
_cell.angle_beta   90.00
_cell.angle_gamma   90.00
#
_symmetry.space_group_name_H-M   'P 1'
#
loop_
_entity.id
_entity.type
_entity.pdbx_description
1 polymer ?
#
loop_
_entity_poly.entity_id
_entity_poly.type
_entity_poly.pdbx_seq_one_letter_code
_entity_poly.pdbx_strand_id
1 'polypeptide(L)'
;SLGDPEEFKHQVKKQEDKIKTLFGVKPKVFRNTELIYSDDISAMVSEMGYKGMLTEGAKHILGWKSPNYMYSSCVAPKLSLLLKNDRFSEDLSNRFSDYSWNEYPLTADKYMSWIAATPDSEQIINLFMNYEVLGSLHPASTGIFEFFKALPRFAADKGISFSTPSEVFTLIKPVDSISVPYPISWVDEERDCSSWLGNVLQQEAFRKINEIGERVR
;
A
#
# COMPACT_ATOMS: atom_id res chain seq x y z
N SER A 1 -12.26 6.42 -7.80
CA SER A 1 -11.10 6.36 -8.70
C SER A 1 -11.33 5.52 -9.97
N LEU A 2 -12.07 4.42 -9.86
CA LEU A 2 -12.35 3.55 -11.02
C LEU A 2 -13.53 4.04 -11.88
N GLY A 3 -14.44 4.82 -11.30
CA GLY A 3 -15.67 5.26 -11.97
C GLY A 3 -15.63 6.74 -12.31
N ASP A 4 -15.90 7.58 -11.33
CA ASP A 4 -16.08 9.02 -11.50
C ASP A 4 -14.84 9.78 -10.98
N PRO A 5 -14.02 10.39 -11.85
CA PRO A 5 -12.85 11.16 -11.45
C PRO A 5 -13.17 12.41 -10.60
N GLU A 6 -14.28 13.08 -10.87
CA GLU A 6 -14.64 14.30 -10.13
C GLU A 6 -15.12 13.96 -8.71
N GLU A 7 -15.91 12.91 -8.56
CA GLU A 7 -16.29 12.41 -7.24
C GLU A 7 -15.07 11.90 -6.47
N PHE A 8 -14.14 11.23 -7.14
CA PHE A 8 -12.88 10.82 -6.53
C PHE A 8 -12.11 12.01 -5.95
N LYS A 9 -11.91 13.06 -6.75
CA LYS A 9 -11.22 14.28 -6.30
C LYS A 9 -11.96 14.95 -5.14
N HIS A 10 -13.30 14.99 -5.20
CA HIS A 10 -14.14 15.54 -4.13
C HIS A 10 -13.96 14.77 -2.81
N GLN A 11 -14.01 13.44 -2.84
CA GLN A 11 -13.83 12.60 -1.65
C GLN A 11 -12.41 12.72 -1.06
N VAL A 12 -11.38 12.77 -1.91
CA VAL A 12 -10.00 12.99 -1.47
C VAL A 12 -9.87 14.34 -0.78
N LYS A 13 -10.46 15.38 -1.34
CA LYS A 13 -10.46 16.72 -0.73
C LYS A 13 -11.17 16.75 0.62
N LYS A 14 -12.33 16.11 0.70
CA LYS A 14 -13.10 15.98 1.95
C LYS A 14 -12.28 15.26 3.04
N GLN A 15 -11.57 14.20 2.67
CA GLN A 15 -10.68 13.47 3.58
C GLN A 15 -9.48 14.32 4.01
N GLU A 16 -8.87 15.05 3.09
CA GLU A 16 -7.77 16.00 3.40
C GLU A 16 -8.21 17.04 4.44
N ASP A 17 -9.38 17.64 4.24
CA ASP A 17 -9.93 18.65 5.15
C ASP A 17 -10.25 18.03 6.53
N LYS A 18 -10.74 16.78 6.55
CA LYS A 18 -10.96 16.03 7.80
C LYS A 18 -9.67 15.79 8.56
N ILE A 19 -8.61 15.33 7.88
CA ILE A 19 -7.29 15.12 8.49
C ILE A 19 -6.74 16.45 9.03
N LYS A 20 -6.84 17.52 8.25
CA LYS A 20 -6.38 18.84 8.67
C LYS A 20 -7.15 19.33 9.90
N THR A 21 -8.45 19.11 9.98
CA THR A 21 -9.29 19.49 11.12
C THR A 21 -8.92 18.71 12.39
N LEU A 22 -8.68 17.39 12.27
CA LEU A 22 -8.42 16.52 13.40
C LEU A 22 -6.98 16.60 13.91
N PHE A 23 -6.02 16.73 13.01
CA PHE A 23 -4.59 16.59 13.31
C PHE A 23 -3.76 17.86 13.02
N GLY A 24 -4.35 18.91 12.45
CA GLY A 24 -3.67 20.16 12.14
C GLY A 24 -2.67 20.10 10.98
N VAL A 25 -2.59 18.97 10.27
CA VAL A 25 -1.61 18.74 9.19
C VAL A 25 -2.30 18.46 7.85
N LYS A 26 -1.68 18.95 6.77
CA LYS A 26 -2.09 18.60 5.41
C LYS A 26 -1.35 17.33 4.97
N PRO A 27 -2.05 16.25 4.57
CA PRO A 27 -1.41 15.05 4.06
C PRO A 27 -0.65 15.33 2.76
N LYS A 28 0.52 14.71 2.59
CA LYS A 28 1.38 14.84 1.41
C LYS A 28 1.53 13.52 0.65
N VAL A 29 1.09 12.44 1.28
CA VAL A 29 1.17 11.08 0.76
C VAL A 29 -0.23 10.52 0.63
N PHE A 30 -0.51 9.89 -0.47
CA PHE A 30 -1.80 9.31 -0.78
C PHE A 30 -1.74 7.78 -0.74
N ARG A 31 -2.77 7.16 -0.21
CA ARG A 31 -3.04 5.73 -0.30
C ARG A 31 -4.48 5.54 -0.73
N ASN A 32 -4.69 4.85 -1.83
CA ASN A 32 -6.04 4.55 -2.28
C ASN A 32 -6.64 3.36 -1.52
N THR A 33 -7.95 3.29 -1.48
CA THR A 33 -8.69 2.09 -1.05
C THR A 33 -8.17 0.88 -1.82
N GLU A 34 -7.99 -0.25 -1.11
CA GLU A 34 -7.52 -1.53 -1.66
C GLU A 34 -6.24 -1.42 -2.49
N LEU A 35 -5.41 -0.42 -2.22
CA LEU A 35 -4.20 -0.08 -2.98
C LEU A 35 -4.45 0.05 -4.49
N ILE A 36 -5.67 0.40 -4.91
CA ILE A 36 -6.00 0.56 -6.33
C ILE A 36 -5.11 1.65 -6.93
N TYR A 37 -4.39 1.28 -7.98
CA TYR A 37 -3.45 2.16 -8.67
C TYR A 37 -3.50 1.92 -10.18
N SER A 38 -3.36 3.00 -10.95
CA SER A 38 -3.08 3.01 -12.39
C SER A 38 -2.37 4.31 -12.77
N ASP A 39 -1.90 4.39 -14.00
CA ASP A 39 -1.28 5.61 -14.53
C ASP A 39 -2.26 6.79 -14.47
N ASP A 40 -3.56 6.59 -14.80
CA ASP A 40 -4.59 7.63 -14.71
C ASP A 40 -4.80 8.12 -13.27
N ILE A 41 -4.85 7.19 -12.30
CA ILE A 41 -4.98 7.55 -10.88
C ILE A 41 -3.76 8.33 -10.42
N SER A 42 -2.57 7.94 -10.85
CA SER A 42 -1.34 8.64 -10.48
C SER A 42 -1.30 10.07 -11.03
N ALA A 43 -1.79 10.29 -12.25
CA ALA A 43 -1.92 11.62 -12.83
C ALA A 43 -2.85 12.50 -11.99
N MET A 44 -4.06 12.01 -11.66
CA MET A 44 -5.02 12.73 -10.81
C MET A 44 -4.44 13.06 -9.42
N VAL A 45 -3.78 12.09 -8.78
CA VAL A 45 -3.17 12.29 -7.45
C VAL A 45 -2.06 13.33 -7.50
N SER A 46 -1.24 13.32 -8.56
CA SER A 46 -0.19 14.30 -8.77
C SER A 46 -0.76 15.71 -9.01
N GLU A 47 -1.83 15.84 -9.82
CA GLU A 47 -2.55 17.11 -10.04
C GLU A 47 -3.11 17.70 -8.74
N MET A 48 -3.59 16.85 -7.82
CA MET A 48 -4.05 17.29 -6.49
C MET A 48 -2.90 17.73 -5.56
N GLY A 49 -1.65 17.62 -5.99
CA GLY A 49 -0.47 18.14 -5.30
C GLY A 49 0.18 17.19 -4.29
N TYR A 50 -0.20 15.92 -4.29
CA TYR A 50 0.49 14.90 -3.50
C TYR A 50 1.91 14.67 -4.00
N LYS A 51 2.82 14.29 -3.09
CA LYS A 51 4.24 14.06 -3.39
C LYS A 51 4.57 12.60 -3.57
N GLY A 52 3.75 11.73 -3.01
CA GLY A 52 3.94 10.31 -3.11
C GLY A 52 2.67 9.53 -2.92
N MET A 53 2.70 8.29 -3.38
CA MET A 53 1.59 7.34 -3.29
C MET A 53 2.09 5.98 -2.83
N LEU A 54 1.28 5.31 -2.02
CA LEU A 54 1.48 3.93 -1.60
C LEU A 54 0.64 3.04 -2.51
N THR A 55 1.24 1.99 -3.08
CA THR A 55 0.58 1.10 -4.04
C THR A 55 1.03 -0.35 -3.93
N GLU A 56 0.33 -1.24 -4.60
CA GLU A 56 0.68 -2.65 -4.70
C GLU A 56 1.98 -2.84 -5.49
N GLY A 57 2.78 -3.84 -5.09
CA GLY A 57 4.00 -4.29 -5.78
C GLY A 57 3.74 -5.48 -6.69
N ALA A 58 2.75 -5.39 -7.59
CA ALA A 58 2.33 -6.48 -8.45
C ALA A 58 3.45 -7.02 -9.33
N LYS A 59 3.74 -8.33 -9.22
CA LYS A 59 4.86 -8.99 -9.94
C LYS A 59 4.76 -8.86 -11.45
N HIS A 60 3.56 -8.92 -12.01
CA HIS A 60 3.36 -8.80 -13.47
C HIS A 60 3.68 -7.39 -14.00
N ILE A 61 3.63 -6.36 -13.13
CA ILE A 61 4.08 -5.00 -13.46
C ILE A 61 5.59 -4.84 -13.22
N LEU A 62 6.08 -5.36 -12.10
CA LEU A 62 7.48 -5.21 -11.72
C LEU A 62 8.42 -6.09 -12.57
N GLY A 63 7.94 -7.26 -13.01
CA GLY A 63 8.79 -8.24 -13.68
C GLY A 63 9.94 -8.68 -12.76
N TRP A 64 11.17 -8.34 -13.13
CA TRP A 64 12.37 -8.64 -12.34
C TRP A 64 12.73 -7.57 -11.31
N LYS A 65 12.04 -6.41 -11.32
CA LYS A 65 12.30 -5.30 -10.38
C LYS A 65 11.84 -5.66 -8.96
N SER A 66 12.58 -5.21 -7.95
CA SER A 66 12.21 -5.39 -6.55
C SER A 66 11.22 -4.31 -6.09
N PRO A 67 10.23 -4.63 -5.25
CA PRO A 67 9.37 -3.64 -4.60
C PRO A 67 10.10 -2.82 -3.52
N ASN A 68 11.34 -3.18 -3.18
CA ASN A 68 12.12 -2.57 -2.11
C ASN A 68 12.94 -1.35 -2.56
N TYR A 69 12.55 -0.76 -3.67
CA TYR A 69 13.06 0.53 -4.16
C TYR A 69 11.92 1.53 -4.26
N MET A 70 12.28 2.81 -4.22
CA MET A 70 11.34 3.87 -4.58
C MET A 70 11.31 4.03 -6.10
N TYR A 71 10.11 4.16 -6.65
CA TYR A 71 9.88 4.41 -8.07
C TYR A 71 9.20 5.76 -8.28
N SER A 72 9.09 6.18 -9.53
CA SER A 72 8.22 7.29 -9.95
C SER A 72 7.12 6.77 -10.88
N SER A 73 6.01 7.50 -10.97
CA SER A 73 5.01 7.24 -12.01
C SER A 73 5.57 7.68 -13.37
N CYS A 74 5.36 6.86 -14.41
CA CYS A 74 5.81 7.19 -15.76
C CYS A 74 5.04 8.40 -16.35
N VAL A 75 3.77 8.59 -15.97
CA VAL A 75 2.93 9.70 -16.45
C VAL A 75 2.97 10.92 -15.55
N ALA A 76 3.40 10.75 -14.30
CA ALA A 76 3.54 11.81 -13.30
C ALA A 76 4.92 11.70 -12.60
N PRO A 77 6.05 12.06 -13.26
CA PRO A 77 7.39 11.78 -12.74
C PRO A 77 7.75 12.45 -11.41
N LYS A 78 6.96 13.45 -10.99
CA LYS A 78 7.10 14.11 -9.68
C LYS A 78 6.42 13.37 -8.54
N LEU A 79 5.60 12.36 -8.85
CA LEU A 79 4.93 11.50 -7.87
C LEU A 79 5.81 10.28 -7.59
N SER A 80 6.31 10.19 -6.37
CA SER A 80 7.08 9.04 -5.90
C SER A 80 6.15 7.92 -5.46
N LEU A 81 6.55 6.68 -5.72
CA LEU A 81 5.76 5.48 -5.42
C LEU A 81 6.52 4.58 -4.45
N LEU A 82 5.86 4.18 -3.37
CA LEU A 82 6.31 3.16 -2.45
C LEU A 82 5.43 1.92 -2.63
N LEU A 83 6.07 0.81 -2.93
CA LEU A 83 5.42 -0.44 -3.32
C LEU A 83 5.37 -1.40 -2.14
N LYS A 84 4.22 -2.05 -1.94
CA LYS A 84 4.07 -3.09 -0.91
C LYS A 84 5.10 -4.19 -1.14
N ASN A 85 5.86 -4.54 -0.10
CA ASN A 85 6.53 -5.83 -0.07
C ASN A 85 5.51 -6.90 0.29
N ASP A 86 5.11 -7.67 -0.69
CA ASP A 86 4.05 -8.65 -0.55
C ASP A 86 4.41 -9.73 0.48
N ARG A 87 5.59 -10.36 0.34
CA ARG A 87 6.04 -11.43 1.22
C ARG A 87 5.99 -11.04 2.70
N PHE A 88 6.68 -9.98 3.09
CA PHE A 88 6.75 -9.56 4.48
C PHE A 88 5.42 -9.03 5.01
N SER A 89 4.60 -8.41 4.16
CA SER A 89 3.26 -7.98 4.56
C SER A 89 2.34 -9.16 4.80
N GLU A 90 2.35 -10.18 3.93
CA GLU A 90 1.52 -11.40 4.05
C GLU A 90 1.93 -12.26 5.26
N ASP A 91 3.22 -12.32 5.59
CA ASP A 91 3.70 -13.04 6.78
C ASP A 91 3.08 -12.48 8.07
N LEU A 92 2.84 -11.16 8.13
CA LEU A 92 2.17 -10.50 9.25
C LEU A 92 0.64 -10.57 9.16
N SER A 93 0.08 -10.38 7.95
CA SER A 93 -1.36 -10.24 7.77
C SER A 93 -2.11 -11.57 7.81
N ASN A 94 -1.55 -12.61 7.19
CA ASN A 94 -2.25 -13.86 6.98
C ASN A 94 -1.62 -15.05 7.70
N ARG A 95 -0.29 -15.06 7.85
CA ARG A 95 0.44 -16.24 8.36
C ARG A 95 0.80 -16.17 9.83
N PHE A 96 0.71 -15.01 10.46
CA PHE A 96 1.20 -14.80 11.83
C PHE A 96 0.65 -15.81 12.84
N SER A 97 -0.62 -16.19 12.77
CA SER A 97 -1.27 -17.15 13.63
C SER A 97 -1.61 -18.50 12.95
N ASP A 98 -1.04 -18.75 11.77
CA ASP A 98 -1.21 -20.02 11.06
C ASP A 98 -0.27 -21.10 11.61
N TYR A 99 -0.79 -22.00 12.43
CA TYR A 99 -0.06 -23.12 13.02
C TYR A 99 0.45 -24.14 11.99
N SER A 100 -0.10 -24.15 10.78
CA SER A 100 0.35 -25.02 9.69
C SER A 100 1.52 -24.45 8.88
N TRP A 101 1.82 -23.17 9.08
CA TRP A 101 2.92 -22.52 8.38
C TRP A 101 4.27 -23.01 8.90
N ASN A 102 5.14 -23.46 8.01
CA ASN A 102 6.45 -24.04 8.35
C ASN A 102 7.35 -23.08 9.18
N GLU A 103 7.10 -21.79 9.11
CA GLU A 103 7.85 -20.76 9.83
C GLU A 103 7.13 -20.32 11.13
N TYR A 104 6.03 -20.97 11.49
CA TYR A 104 5.37 -20.72 12.78
C TYR A 104 6.23 -21.23 13.96
N PRO A 105 6.31 -20.50 15.11
CA PRO A 105 5.77 -19.15 15.32
C PRO A 105 6.66 -18.07 14.72
N LEU A 106 6.03 -16.98 14.26
CA LEU A 106 6.75 -15.79 13.82
C LEU A 106 7.08 -14.91 15.03
N THR A 107 8.37 -14.82 15.36
CA THR A 107 8.88 -13.94 16.43
C THR A 107 9.52 -12.68 15.84
N ALA A 108 9.57 -11.59 16.61
CA ALA A 108 10.08 -10.30 16.14
C ALA A 108 11.57 -10.36 15.75
N ASP A 109 12.40 -11.12 16.47
CA ASP A 109 13.82 -11.33 16.15
C ASP A 109 14.00 -12.11 14.84
N LYS A 110 13.20 -13.18 14.64
CA LYS A 110 13.18 -13.97 13.40
C LYS A 110 12.79 -13.09 12.21
N TYR A 111 11.69 -12.35 12.34
CA TYR A 111 11.19 -11.45 11.30
C TYR A 111 12.21 -10.38 10.93
N MET A 112 12.80 -9.70 11.93
CA MET A 112 13.82 -8.69 11.69
C MET A 112 15.11 -9.29 11.13
N SER A 113 15.42 -10.57 11.41
CA SER A 113 16.55 -11.27 10.79
C SER A 113 16.31 -11.51 9.30
N TRP A 114 15.08 -11.82 8.90
CA TRP A 114 14.73 -11.95 7.47
C TRP A 114 14.81 -10.61 6.73
N ILE A 115 14.32 -9.54 7.37
CA ILE A 115 14.45 -8.20 6.80
C ILE A 115 15.91 -7.79 6.65
N ALA A 116 16.73 -8.05 7.67
CA ALA A 116 18.17 -7.74 7.64
C ALA A 116 18.96 -8.60 6.62
N ALA A 117 18.40 -9.71 6.17
CA ALA A 117 19.01 -10.55 5.13
C ALA A 117 18.65 -10.11 3.70
N THR A 118 17.87 -9.05 3.53
CA THR A 118 17.65 -8.46 2.21
C THR A 118 18.93 -7.80 1.69
N PRO A 119 19.16 -7.76 0.37
CA PRO A 119 20.37 -7.16 -0.17
C PRO A 119 20.58 -5.71 0.27
N ASP A 120 21.81 -5.36 0.63
CA ASP A 120 22.20 -3.99 1.05
C ASP A 120 21.94 -2.92 -0.05
N SER A 121 21.78 -3.35 -1.30
CA SER A 121 21.42 -2.46 -2.41
C SER A 121 19.96 -2.01 -2.35
N GLU A 122 19.10 -2.71 -1.63
CA GLU A 122 17.68 -2.34 -1.50
C GLU A 122 17.52 -1.18 -0.52
N GLN A 123 16.63 -0.25 -0.86
CA GLN A 123 16.55 1.04 -0.17
C GLN A 123 15.55 1.02 0.99
N ILE A 124 14.45 0.28 0.86
CA ILE A 124 13.32 0.34 1.78
C ILE A 124 12.45 -0.91 1.69
N ILE A 125 11.88 -1.32 2.80
CA ILE A 125 10.85 -2.35 2.83
C ILE A 125 9.55 -1.72 3.32
N ASN A 126 8.52 -1.78 2.49
CA ASN A 126 7.22 -1.22 2.79
C ASN A 126 6.27 -2.34 3.27
N LEU A 127 5.86 -2.26 4.52
CA LEU A 127 4.91 -3.19 5.14
C LEU A 127 3.53 -2.57 5.16
N PHE A 128 2.60 -3.16 4.40
CA PHE A 128 1.22 -2.69 4.31
C PHE A 128 0.28 -3.76 4.85
N MET A 129 -0.59 -3.37 5.75
CA MET A 129 -1.60 -4.23 6.34
C MET A 129 -2.84 -3.44 6.72
N ASN A 130 -3.94 -4.12 6.93
CA ASN A 130 -5.16 -3.55 7.48
C ASN A 130 -5.07 -3.49 9.01
N TYR A 131 -5.82 -2.58 9.63
CA TYR A 131 -5.90 -2.47 11.10
C TYR A 131 -6.45 -3.72 11.77
N GLU A 132 -7.31 -4.46 11.08
CA GLU A 132 -7.92 -5.70 11.53
C GLU A 132 -6.89 -6.79 11.84
N VAL A 133 -5.69 -6.71 11.28
CA VAL A 133 -4.56 -7.58 11.63
C VAL A 133 -4.27 -7.51 13.13
N LEU A 134 -4.42 -6.34 13.74
CA LEU A 134 -4.15 -6.08 15.15
C LEU A 134 -5.42 -6.26 15.99
N GLY A 135 -5.64 -7.46 16.49
CA GLY A 135 -6.69 -7.75 17.47
C GLY A 135 -7.95 -8.39 16.89
N SER A 136 -8.24 -8.26 15.58
CA SER A 136 -9.37 -8.89 14.93
C SER A 136 -8.94 -10.19 14.22
N LEU A 137 -8.08 -10.09 13.20
CA LEU A 137 -7.56 -11.30 12.53
C LEU A 137 -6.61 -12.08 13.43
N HIS A 138 -5.74 -11.38 14.15
CA HIS A 138 -4.87 -11.99 15.15
C HIS A 138 -5.21 -11.44 16.54
N PRO A 139 -6.06 -12.15 17.34
CA PRO A 139 -6.39 -11.77 18.71
C PRO A 139 -5.16 -11.66 19.61
N ALA A 140 -5.28 -10.97 20.74
CA ALA A 140 -4.18 -10.79 21.70
C ALA A 140 -3.53 -12.11 22.15
N SER A 141 -4.32 -13.19 22.21
CA SER A 141 -3.84 -14.54 22.54
C SER A 141 -2.83 -15.12 21.56
N THR A 142 -2.73 -14.59 20.33
CA THR A 142 -1.73 -15.02 19.36
C THR A 142 -0.34 -14.41 19.61
N GLY A 143 -0.23 -13.43 20.51
CA GLY A 143 1.01 -12.70 20.77
C GLY A 143 1.32 -11.55 19.80
N ILE A 144 0.38 -11.18 18.91
CA ILE A 144 0.59 -10.14 17.90
C ILE A 144 1.02 -8.80 18.53
N PHE A 145 0.42 -8.41 19.64
CA PHE A 145 0.78 -7.16 20.31
C PHE A 145 2.18 -7.20 20.93
N GLU A 146 2.58 -8.33 21.49
CA GLU A 146 3.94 -8.51 22.03
C GLU A 146 4.98 -8.53 20.91
N PHE A 147 4.64 -9.12 19.76
CA PHE A 147 5.45 -9.05 18.57
C PHE A 147 5.72 -7.59 18.17
N PHE A 148 4.67 -6.77 18.00
CA PHE A 148 4.84 -5.36 17.60
C PHE A 148 5.53 -4.51 18.66
N LYS A 149 5.36 -4.80 19.97
CA LYS A 149 6.12 -4.12 21.04
C LYS A 149 7.61 -4.43 20.97
N ALA A 150 7.98 -5.66 20.62
CA ALA A 150 9.37 -6.09 20.55
C ALA A 150 10.07 -5.66 19.24
N LEU A 151 9.30 -5.46 18.17
CA LEU A 151 9.82 -5.20 16.83
C LEU A 151 10.82 -4.04 16.75
N PRO A 152 10.57 -2.84 17.36
CA PRO A 152 11.51 -1.72 17.29
C PRO A 152 12.87 -2.02 17.91
N ARG A 153 12.92 -2.79 18.98
CA ARG A 153 14.18 -3.19 19.62
C ARG A 153 15.00 -4.06 18.67
N PHE A 154 14.40 -5.12 18.13
CA PHE A 154 15.13 -6.03 17.23
C PHE A 154 15.51 -5.36 15.90
N ALA A 155 14.74 -4.37 15.44
CA ALA A 155 15.11 -3.55 14.30
C ALA A 155 16.39 -2.74 14.61
N ALA A 156 16.42 -2.05 15.76
CA ALA A 156 17.58 -1.26 16.19
C ALA A 156 18.84 -2.12 16.36
N ASP A 157 18.72 -3.33 16.94
CA ASP A 157 19.82 -4.29 17.10
C ASP A 157 20.44 -4.71 15.75
N LYS A 158 19.71 -4.56 14.65
CA LYS A 158 20.17 -4.87 13.29
C LYS A 158 20.45 -3.63 12.42
N GLY A 159 20.47 -2.44 13.04
CA GLY A 159 20.70 -1.19 12.32
C GLY A 159 19.56 -0.77 11.39
N ILE A 160 18.36 -1.32 11.57
CA ILE A 160 17.17 -1.00 10.79
C ILE A 160 16.37 0.08 11.51
N SER A 161 15.97 1.13 10.79
CA SER A 161 15.13 2.21 11.31
C SER A 161 13.76 2.22 10.66
N PHE A 162 12.75 2.67 11.41
CA PHE A 162 11.43 2.96 10.87
C PHE A 162 11.37 4.43 10.42
N SER A 163 10.71 4.65 9.30
CA SER A 163 10.50 5.99 8.74
C SER A 163 9.07 6.18 8.30
N THR A 164 8.58 7.41 8.39
CA THR A 164 7.32 7.78 7.77
C THR A 164 7.50 7.91 6.25
N PRO A 165 6.46 7.70 5.45
CA PRO A 165 6.55 7.90 3.99
C PRO A 165 7.04 9.31 3.61
N SER A 166 6.66 10.33 4.38
CA SER A 166 7.12 11.71 4.12
C SER A 166 8.63 11.90 4.33
N GLU A 167 9.21 11.23 5.31
CA GLU A 167 10.67 11.22 5.54
C GLU A 167 11.37 10.49 4.41
N VAL A 168 10.86 9.32 4.01
CA VAL A 168 11.43 8.52 2.93
C VAL A 168 11.56 9.32 1.63
N PHE A 169 10.55 10.11 1.26
CA PHE A 169 10.60 10.94 0.05
C PHE A 169 11.64 12.08 0.11
N THR A 170 12.20 12.36 1.28
CA THR A 170 13.31 13.30 1.42
C THR A 170 14.67 12.62 1.46
N LEU A 171 14.71 11.36 1.91
CA LEU A 171 15.95 10.61 2.14
C LEU A 171 16.44 9.86 0.91
N ILE A 172 15.52 9.30 0.13
CA ILE A 172 15.85 8.48 -1.04
C ILE A 172 15.22 9.07 -2.31
N LYS A 173 15.73 8.65 -3.46
CA LYS A 173 15.23 9.08 -4.78
C LYS A 173 14.72 7.87 -5.54
N PRO A 174 13.73 8.06 -6.44
CA PRO A 174 13.31 7.01 -7.36
C PRO A 174 14.49 6.49 -8.17
N VAL A 175 14.60 5.16 -8.25
CA VAL A 175 15.63 4.49 -9.06
C VAL A 175 15.22 4.36 -10.52
N ASP A 176 13.90 4.32 -10.76
CA ASP A 176 13.33 4.13 -12.09
C ASP A 176 11.86 4.59 -12.09
N SER A 177 11.20 4.50 -13.23
CA SER A 177 9.75 4.71 -13.35
C SER A 177 9.02 3.40 -13.61
N ILE A 178 7.75 3.34 -13.21
CA ILE A 178 6.86 2.23 -13.55
C ILE A 178 5.64 2.75 -14.30
N SER A 179 5.15 1.94 -15.24
CA SER A 179 3.91 2.16 -15.98
C SER A 179 2.91 1.09 -15.60
N VAL A 180 1.70 1.52 -15.28
CA VAL A 180 0.58 0.66 -14.89
C VAL A 180 -0.65 1.10 -15.69
N PRO A 181 -0.78 0.65 -16.94
CA PRO A 181 -1.80 1.14 -17.88
C PRO A 181 -3.22 0.67 -17.56
N TYR A 182 -3.37 -0.27 -16.63
CA TYR A 182 -4.67 -0.76 -16.14
C TYR A 182 -4.66 -0.86 -14.62
N PRO A 183 -5.81 -0.75 -13.95
CA PRO A 183 -5.86 -0.75 -12.49
C PRO A 183 -5.37 -2.06 -11.87
N ILE A 184 -4.45 -1.94 -10.91
CA ILE A 184 -4.01 -3.01 -10.02
C ILE A 184 -4.55 -2.80 -8.62
N SER A 185 -4.58 -3.85 -7.80
CA SER A 185 -5.05 -3.86 -6.42
C SER A 185 -4.38 -5.00 -5.64
N TRP A 186 -4.46 -4.97 -4.32
CA TRP A 186 -3.99 -6.06 -3.45
C TRP A 186 -5.08 -7.08 -3.08
N VAL A 187 -6.32 -6.88 -3.57
CA VAL A 187 -7.53 -7.57 -3.07
C VAL A 187 -7.53 -9.08 -3.33
N ASP A 188 -6.86 -9.51 -4.38
CA ASP A 188 -6.77 -10.92 -4.78
C ASP A 188 -5.38 -11.32 -5.28
N GLU A 189 -5.22 -12.58 -5.63
CA GLU A 189 -3.94 -13.13 -6.10
C GLU A 189 -3.54 -12.60 -7.47
N GLU A 190 -4.51 -12.25 -8.31
CA GLU A 190 -4.28 -11.70 -9.66
C GLU A 190 -3.71 -10.28 -9.60
N ARG A 191 -3.84 -9.61 -8.46
CA ARG A 191 -3.38 -8.23 -8.24
C ARG A 191 -3.98 -7.24 -9.24
N ASP A 192 -5.25 -7.44 -9.60
CA ASP A 192 -6.01 -6.56 -10.49
C ASP A 192 -7.35 -6.13 -9.86
N CYS A 193 -8.30 -5.68 -10.66
CA CYS A 193 -9.63 -5.27 -10.22
C CYS A 193 -10.73 -6.25 -10.65
N SER A 194 -10.40 -7.49 -11.02
CA SER A 194 -11.35 -8.49 -11.48
C SER A 194 -12.35 -8.91 -10.39
N SER A 195 -11.99 -8.83 -9.12
CA SER A 195 -12.91 -9.02 -7.99
C SER A 195 -14.13 -8.10 -8.05
N TRP A 196 -14.05 -6.94 -8.68
CA TRP A 196 -15.15 -5.97 -8.82
C TRP A 196 -15.62 -5.77 -10.27
N LEU A 197 -14.75 -5.99 -11.25
CA LEU A 197 -15.00 -5.66 -12.66
C LEU A 197 -14.74 -6.84 -13.62
N GLY A 198 -14.54 -8.04 -13.09
CA GLY A 198 -14.10 -9.21 -13.85
C GLY A 198 -15.16 -9.84 -14.75
N ASN A 199 -16.45 -9.55 -14.55
CA ASN A 199 -17.52 -10.09 -15.38
C ASN A 199 -18.57 -9.04 -15.77
N VAL A 200 -19.40 -9.40 -16.76
CA VAL A 200 -20.39 -8.48 -17.33
C VAL A 200 -21.40 -7.96 -16.30
N LEU A 201 -21.81 -8.79 -15.33
CA LEU A 201 -22.77 -8.37 -14.30
C LEU A 201 -22.16 -7.35 -13.34
N GLN A 202 -20.90 -7.54 -12.95
CA GLN A 202 -20.16 -6.59 -12.13
C GLN A 202 -19.97 -5.26 -12.87
N GLN A 203 -19.58 -5.32 -14.13
CA GLN A 203 -19.40 -4.12 -14.96
C GLN A 203 -20.69 -3.34 -15.14
N GLU A 204 -21.81 -4.03 -15.39
CA GLU A 204 -23.14 -3.40 -15.51
C GLU A 204 -23.60 -2.80 -14.19
N ALA A 205 -23.42 -3.49 -13.07
CA ALA A 205 -23.73 -2.95 -11.74
C ALA A 205 -22.90 -1.68 -11.45
N PHE A 206 -21.61 -1.71 -11.76
CA PHE A 206 -20.71 -0.57 -11.58
C PHE A 206 -21.11 0.62 -12.47
N ARG A 207 -21.46 0.38 -13.74
CA ARG A 207 -21.97 1.41 -14.65
C ARG A 207 -23.24 2.06 -14.09
N LYS A 208 -24.21 1.25 -13.63
CA LYS A 208 -25.45 1.77 -13.03
C LYS A 208 -25.24 2.58 -11.77
N ILE A 209 -24.31 2.18 -10.91
CA ILE A 209 -23.95 2.95 -9.71
C ILE A 209 -23.45 4.35 -10.10
N ASN A 210 -22.57 4.44 -11.10
CA ASN A 210 -22.07 5.72 -11.59
C ASN A 210 -23.19 6.59 -12.19
N GLU A 211 -24.08 6.03 -13.02
CA GLU A 211 -25.24 6.74 -13.57
C GLU A 211 -26.19 7.27 -12.49
N ILE A 212 -26.43 6.48 -11.44
CA ILE A 212 -27.25 6.92 -10.31
C ILE A 212 -26.54 8.04 -9.54
N GLY A 213 -25.25 7.91 -9.32
CA GLY A 213 -24.45 8.94 -8.65
C GLY A 213 -24.53 10.29 -9.35
N GLU A 214 -24.51 10.33 -10.68
CA GLU A 214 -24.70 11.55 -11.48
C GLU A 214 -26.08 12.19 -11.29
N ARG A 215 -27.12 11.38 -11.07
CA ARG A 215 -28.51 11.85 -10.89
C ARG A 215 -28.78 12.39 -9.49
N VAL A 216 -28.00 11.97 -8.49
CA VAL A 216 -28.20 12.34 -7.08
C VAL A 216 -27.39 13.58 -6.71
N ARG A 217 -26.40 13.93 -7.48
CA ARG A 217 -25.63 15.18 -7.39
C ARG A 217 -26.34 16.37 -8.03
#